data_da8f71bba9f4c57a7b0c0216cbf2bcc3
#
_entry.id   da8f71bba9f4c57a7b0c0216cbf2bcc3
#
_cell.length_a   1.000
_cell.length_b   1.000
_cell.length_c   1.000
_cell.angle_alpha   90.00
_cell.angle_beta   90.00
_cell.angle_gamma   90.00
#
_symmetry.space_group_name_H-M   'P 1'
#
loop_
_entity.id
_entity.type
_entity.pdbx_description
1 polymer ?
#
loop_
_entity_poly.entity_id
_entity_poly.type
_entity_poly.pdbx_seq_one_letter_code
_entity_poly.pdbx_strand_id
1 'polypeptide(L)'
;MKLKTALVLTGCMAAGPACADTALQGQNARQERGEKTLANITGGAGKQVVDSLRDIAPDLGDWIINFAYGEVFSRPGLSLCTRELTTISALTALGNAQPQLKVHIDGALNVGCKPEEIVEVILQMAVYAGFPSALNGIGAAREVFAKRGIKIAARTDPAVPPQETR
;
A
#
# COMPACT_ATOMS: atom_id res chain seq x y z
N MET A 1 -19.90 -34.09 58.29
CA MET A 1 -20.14 -33.25 57.12
C MET A 1 -18.93 -33.43 56.17
N LYS A 2 -19.06 -34.24 55.11
CA LYS A 2 -17.96 -34.60 54.19
C LYS A 2 -18.03 -33.70 52.97
N LEU A 3 -17.03 -32.83 52.83
CA LEU A 3 -16.86 -31.91 51.68
C LEU A 3 -16.36 -32.74 50.48
N LYS A 4 -17.14 -32.80 49.40
CA LYS A 4 -16.73 -33.43 48.14
C LYS A 4 -16.06 -32.35 47.27
N THR A 5 -14.75 -32.46 47.13
CA THR A 5 -13.95 -31.64 46.19
C THR A 5 -14.21 -32.15 44.79
N ALA A 6 -14.87 -31.35 43.95
CA ALA A 6 -15.04 -31.64 42.54
C ALA A 6 -13.77 -31.18 41.78
N LEU A 7 -13.06 -32.15 41.20
CA LEU A 7 -11.92 -31.90 40.32
C LEU A 7 -12.45 -31.52 38.94
N VAL A 8 -12.33 -30.25 38.57
CA VAL A 8 -12.63 -29.77 37.19
C VAL A 8 -11.42 -30.09 36.31
N LEU A 9 -11.51 -31.13 35.52
CA LEU A 9 -10.56 -31.41 34.45
C LEU A 9 -10.83 -30.42 33.31
N THR A 10 -9.97 -29.39 33.18
CA THR A 10 -9.92 -28.50 32.02
C THR A 10 -9.30 -29.28 30.87
N GLY A 11 -10.14 -29.81 29.98
CA GLY A 11 -9.72 -30.51 28.79
C GLY A 11 -9.06 -29.50 27.82
N CYS A 12 -7.74 -29.58 27.66
CA CYS A 12 -7.03 -28.93 26.58
C CYS A 12 -7.42 -29.64 25.28
N MET A 13 -8.32 -29.05 24.47
CA MET A 13 -8.63 -29.55 23.14
C MET A 13 -7.41 -29.28 22.25
N ALA A 14 -6.57 -30.28 22.02
CA ALA A 14 -5.56 -30.26 20.99
C ALA A 14 -6.27 -30.17 19.64
N ALA A 15 -5.99 -29.09 18.88
CA ALA A 15 -6.48 -28.94 17.52
C ALA A 15 -5.95 -30.13 16.69
N GLY A 16 -6.88 -30.94 16.15
CA GLY A 16 -6.54 -32.12 15.35
C GLY A 16 -5.82 -31.75 14.03
N PRO A 17 -5.20 -32.72 13.35
CA PRO A 17 -4.43 -32.50 12.11
C PRO A 17 -5.23 -31.76 11.02
N ALA A 18 -6.53 -31.98 10.91
CA ALA A 18 -7.39 -31.29 9.96
C ALA A 18 -7.46 -29.76 10.16
N CYS A 19 -7.34 -29.27 11.39
CA CYS A 19 -7.31 -27.83 11.66
C CYS A 19 -5.97 -27.22 11.25
N ALA A 20 -4.87 -27.96 11.40
CA ALA A 20 -3.55 -27.52 10.98
C ALA A 20 -3.45 -27.43 9.44
N ASP A 21 -3.98 -28.41 8.71
CA ASP A 21 -3.99 -28.40 7.24
C ASP A 21 -4.80 -27.23 6.68
N THR A 22 -5.96 -26.92 7.25
CA THR A 22 -6.79 -25.79 6.84
C THR A 22 -6.10 -24.45 7.10
N ALA A 23 -5.39 -24.31 8.22
CA ALA A 23 -4.61 -23.11 8.52
C ALA A 23 -3.45 -22.91 7.56
N LEU A 24 -2.70 -23.97 7.24
CA LEU A 24 -1.61 -23.94 6.27
C LEU A 24 -2.11 -23.58 4.85
N GLN A 25 -3.20 -24.17 4.40
CA GLN A 25 -3.83 -23.83 3.12
C GLN A 25 -4.25 -22.36 3.07
N GLY A 26 -4.81 -21.83 4.14
CA GLY A 26 -5.18 -20.41 4.25
C GLY A 26 -3.97 -19.48 4.19
N GLN A 27 -2.86 -19.86 4.82
CA GLN A 27 -1.59 -19.09 4.75
C GLN A 27 -1.00 -19.10 3.34
N ASN A 28 -0.93 -20.26 2.69
CA ASN A 28 -0.42 -20.38 1.32
C ASN A 28 -1.26 -19.56 0.33
N ALA A 29 -2.58 -19.64 0.41
CA ALA A 29 -3.47 -18.85 -0.44
C ALA A 29 -3.33 -17.34 -0.22
N ARG A 30 -3.03 -16.91 1.02
CA ARG A 30 -2.76 -15.49 1.34
C ARG A 30 -1.43 -15.04 0.74
N GLN A 31 -0.39 -15.84 0.88
CA GLN A 31 0.93 -15.57 0.33
C GLN A 31 0.87 -15.45 -1.20
N GLU A 32 0.29 -16.42 -1.88
CA GLU A 32 0.13 -16.40 -3.34
C GLU A 32 -0.64 -15.16 -3.82
N ARG A 33 -1.71 -14.81 -3.12
CA ARG A 33 -2.49 -13.60 -3.41
C ARG A 33 -1.65 -12.34 -3.19
N GLY A 34 -0.84 -12.29 -2.14
CA GLY A 34 0.06 -11.19 -1.82
C GLY A 34 1.15 -11.01 -2.86
N GLU A 35 1.83 -12.08 -3.23
CA GLU A 35 2.87 -12.08 -4.27
C GLU A 35 2.32 -11.61 -5.61
N LYS A 36 1.14 -12.11 -6.01
CA LYS A 36 0.47 -11.70 -7.24
C LYS A 36 0.08 -10.21 -7.22
N THR A 37 -0.46 -9.72 -6.11
CA THR A 37 -0.87 -8.32 -5.97
C THR A 37 0.35 -7.41 -5.96
N LEU A 38 1.41 -7.76 -5.22
CA LEU A 38 2.68 -7.04 -5.19
C LEU A 38 3.28 -6.94 -6.60
N ALA A 39 3.37 -8.04 -7.33
CA ALA A 39 3.90 -8.07 -8.68
C ALA A 39 3.06 -7.24 -9.66
N ASN A 40 1.73 -7.27 -9.55
CA ASN A 40 0.83 -6.48 -10.39
C ASN A 40 1.03 -4.97 -10.19
N ILE A 41 1.23 -4.53 -8.96
CA ILE A 41 1.42 -3.11 -8.62
C ILE A 41 2.85 -2.68 -8.94
N THR A 42 3.86 -3.40 -8.47
CA THR A 42 5.25 -2.92 -8.44
C THR A 42 6.13 -3.49 -9.56
N GLY A 43 5.60 -4.41 -10.38
CA GLY A 43 6.43 -5.21 -11.27
C GLY A 43 7.47 -6.01 -10.45
N GLY A 44 8.74 -5.94 -10.83
CA GLY A 44 9.82 -6.61 -10.10
C GLY A 44 10.35 -5.85 -8.88
N ALA A 45 10.05 -4.55 -8.74
CA ALA A 45 10.64 -3.70 -7.71
C ALA A 45 10.22 -4.14 -6.29
N GLY A 46 8.96 -4.52 -6.07
CA GLY A 46 8.48 -5.00 -4.77
C GLY A 46 9.18 -6.27 -4.31
N LYS A 47 9.41 -7.21 -5.23
CA LYS A 47 10.17 -8.42 -4.92
C LYS A 47 11.61 -8.11 -4.51
N GLN A 48 12.27 -7.17 -5.18
CA GLN A 48 13.62 -6.75 -4.82
C GLN A 48 13.68 -6.17 -3.40
N VAL A 49 12.68 -5.38 -3.00
CA VAL A 49 12.57 -4.86 -1.62
C VAL A 49 12.44 -6.01 -0.63
N VAL A 50 11.54 -6.96 -0.85
CA VAL A 50 11.36 -8.13 0.03
C VAL A 50 12.64 -8.97 0.11
N ASP A 51 13.28 -9.23 -1.02
CA ASP A 51 14.53 -10.00 -1.06
C ASP A 51 15.67 -9.29 -0.31
N SER A 52 15.73 -7.96 -0.33
CA SER A 52 16.75 -7.19 0.39
C SER A 52 16.61 -7.20 1.91
N LEU A 53 15.47 -7.68 2.42
CA LEU A 53 15.21 -7.79 3.87
C LEU A 53 15.59 -9.15 4.46
N ARG A 54 15.90 -10.14 3.61
CA ARG A 54 16.07 -11.55 4.04
C ARG A 54 17.21 -11.76 5.03
N ASP A 55 18.24 -10.94 4.96
CA ASP A 55 19.45 -11.03 5.80
C ASP A 55 19.29 -10.40 7.18
N ILE A 56 18.40 -9.41 7.33
CA ILE A 56 18.30 -8.63 8.56
C ILE A 56 16.87 -8.63 9.17
N ALA A 57 15.83 -8.72 8.37
CA ALA A 57 14.45 -8.62 8.81
C ALA A 57 13.49 -9.45 7.94
N PRO A 58 13.66 -10.79 7.84
CA PRO A 58 12.84 -11.62 6.97
C PRO A 58 11.34 -11.52 7.28
N ASP A 59 10.97 -11.41 8.56
CA ASP A 59 9.58 -11.28 8.98
C ASP A 59 8.91 -10.02 8.40
N LEU A 60 9.66 -8.92 8.23
CA LEU A 60 9.13 -7.72 7.60
C LEU A 60 8.78 -7.96 6.12
N GLY A 61 9.61 -8.74 5.42
CA GLY A 61 9.31 -9.18 4.06
C GLY A 61 8.03 -10.02 4.00
N ASP A 62 7.87 -10.96 4.92
CA ASP A 62 6.68 -11.79 5.04
C ASP A 62 5.43 -10.97 5.37
N TRP A 63 5.52 -9.96 6.23
CA TRP A 63 4.41 -9.06 6.53
C TRP A 63 4.02 -8.19 5.33
N ILE A 64 4.99 -7.73 4.55
CA ILE A 64 4.72 -7.02 3.29
C ILE A 64 3.88 -7.91 2.38
N ILE A 65 4.32 -9.15 2.12
CA ILE A 65 3.60 -10.06 1.23
C ILE A 65 2.24 -10.42 1.81
N ASN A 66 2.20 -10.96 3.03
CA ASN A 66 1.00 -11.60 3.58
C ASN A 66 -0.01 -10.58 4.08
N PHE A 67 0.42 -9.56 4.82
CA PHE A 67 -0.51 -8.60 5.41
C PHE A 67 -0.81 -7.44 4.46
N ALA A 68 0.23 -6.70 4.02
CA ALA A 68 -0.03 -5.51 3.21
C ALA A 68 -0.68 -5.90 1.87
N TYR A 69 -0.04 -6.76 1.09
CA TYR A 69 -0.53 -7.10 -0.25
C TYR A 69 -1.53 -8.26 -0.25
N GLY A 70 -1.37 -9.28 0.62
CA GLY A 70 -2.24 -10.44 0.70
C GLY A 70 -3.57 -10.20 1.39
N GLU A 71 -3.63 -9.28 2.36
CA GLU A 71 -4.86 -8.93 3.07
C GLU A 71 -5.40 -7.55 2.68
N VAL A 72 -4.61 -6.48 2.81
CA VAL A 72 -5.14 -5.12 2.68
C VAL A 72 -5.34 -4.73 1.22
N PHE A 73 -4.28 -4.80 0.40
CA PHE A 73 -4.36 -4.40 -1.01
C PHE A 73 -5.22 -5.31 -1.88
N SER A 74 -5.38 -6.57 -1.50
CA SER A 74 -6.21 -7.55 -2.21
C SER A 74 -7.71 -7.45 -1.89
N ARG A 75 -8.15 -6.59 -0.98
CA ARG A 75 -9.58 -6.43 -0.63
C ARG A 75 -10.36 -5.81 -1.79
N PRO A 76 -11.58 -6.30 -2.09
CA PRO A 76 -12.35 -5.87 -3.25
C PRO A 76 -13.01 -4.48 -3.12
N GLY A 77 -12.99 -3.87 -1.92
CA GLY A 77 -13.72 -2.64 -1.64
C GLY A 77 -13.20 -1.38 -2.34
N LEU A 78 -11.96 -1.39 -2.85
CA LEU A 78 -11.37 -0.30 -3.65
C LEU A 78 -10.59 -0.88 -4.82
N SER A 79 -10.54 -0.15 -5.93
CA SER A 79 -9.64 -0.47 -7.03
C SER A 79 -8.17 -0.32 -6.62
N LEU A 80 -7.26 -1.01 -7.30
CA LEU A 80 -5.82 -0.86 -7.05
C LEU A 80 -5.35 0.58 -7.29
N CYS A 81 -5.89 1.24 -8.31
CA CYS A 81 -5.57 2.66 -8.57
C CYS A 81 -5.99 3.53 -7.38
N THR A 82 -7.22 3.37 -6.85
CA THR A 82 -7.67 4.14 -5.68
C THR A 82 -6.79 3.87 -4.46
N ARG A 83 -6.33 2.63 -4.26
CA ARG A 83 -5.41 2.28 -3.16
C ARG A 83 -4.07 2.98 -3.33
N GLU A 84 -3.51 2.96 -4.53
CA GLU A 84 -2.24 3.64 -4.82
C GLU A 84 -2.35 5.16 -4.65
N LEU A 85 -3.42 5.80 -5.14
CA LEU A 85 -3.64 7.24 -4.94
C LEU A 85 -3.74 7.61 -3.45
N THR A 86 -4.41 6.77 -2.64
CA THR A 86 -4.50 6.95 -1.18
C THR A 86 -3.13 6.78 -0.52
N THR A 87 -2.34 5.81 -0.96
CA THR A 87 -0.98 5.58 -0.47
C THR A 87 -0.06 6.75 -0.82
N ILE A 88 -0.13 7.25 -2.05
CA ILE A 88 0.63 8.44 -2.51
C ILE A 88 0.27 9.65 -1.64
N SER A 89 -1.01 9.87 -1.35
CA SER A 89 -1.45 10.96 -0.45
C SER A 89 -0.82 10.82 0.94
N ALA A 90 -0.89 9.62 1.53
CA ALA A 90 -0.34 9.35 2.86
C ALA A 90 1.20 9.55 2.90
N LEU A 91 1.93 9.00 1.92
CA LEU A 91 3.39 9.12 1.85
C LEU A 91 3.84 10.55 1.56
N THR A 92 3.07 11.31 0.76
CA THR A 92 3.31 12.74 0.53
C THR A 92 3.12 13.51 1.84
N ALA A 93 2.06 13.22 2.60
CA ALA A 93 1.79 13.88 3.88
C ALA A 93 2.87 13.58 4.93
N LEU A 94 3.41 12.37 4.97
CA LEU A 94 4.53 12.00 5.85
C LEU A 94 5.81 12.81 5.54
N GLY A 95 6.04 13.18 4.30
CA GLY A 95 7.12 14.08 3.86
C GLY A 95 8.53 13.48 3.83
N ASN A 96 8.79 12.38 4.54
CA ASN A 96 10.10 11.75 4.71
C ASN A 96 10.27 10.38 4.03
N ALA A 97 9.25 9.88 3.33
CA ALA A 97 9.22 8.57 2.72
C ALA A 97 9.41 8.63 1.18
N GLN A 98 10.35 9.44 0.70
CA GLN A 98 10.57 9.69 -0.73
C GLN A 98 10.85 8.42 -1.56
N PRO A 99 11.68 7.46 -1.12
CA PRO A 99 11.90 6.24 -1.88
C PRO A 99 10.62 5.44 -2.08
N GLN A 100 9.81 5.28 -1.02
CA GLN A 100 8.53 4.54 -1.05
C GLN A 100 7.51 5.29 -1.91
N LEU A 101 7.43 6.61 -1.80
CA LEU A 101 6.56 7.44 -2.62
C LEU A 101 6.82 7.22 -4.12
N LYS A 102 8.07 7.18 -4.56
CA LYS A 102 8.42 6.90 -5.96
C LYS A 102 7.98 5.50 -6.40
N VAL A 103 8.12 4.48 -5.55
CA VAL A 103 7.65 3.11 -5.83
C VAL A 103 6.14 3.10 -6.02
N HIS A 104 5.38 3.78 -5.16
CA HIS A 104 3.93 3.83 -5.25
C HIS A 104 3.41 4.70 -6.40
N ILE A 105 4.10 5.78 -6.77
CA ILE A 105 3.80 6.54 -8.01
C ILE A 105 3.97 5.65 -9.24
N ASP A 106 5.07 4.88 -9.29
CA ASP A 106 5.32 3.93 -10.37
C ASP A 106 4.28 2.81 -10.40
N GLY A 107 3.92 2.30 -9.22
CA GLY A 107 2.87 1.31 -9.02
C GLY A 107 1.48 1.81 -9.46
N ALA A 108 1.14 3.05 -9.15
CA ALA A 108 -0.10 3.68 -9.58
C ALA A 108 -0.23 3.68 -11.12
N LEU A 109 0.85 4.01 -11.82
CA LEU A 109 0.90 3.95 -13.28
C LEU A 109 0.73 2.52 -13.80
N ASN A 110 1.33 1.52 -13.14
CA ASN A 110 1.19 0.11 -13.52
C ASN A 110 -0.25 -0.40 -13.42
N VAL A 111 -1.01 0.09 -12.45
CA VAL A 111 -2.41 -0.32 -12.24
C VAL A 111 -3.42 0.60 -12.92
N GLY A 112 -2.96 1.49 -13.81
CA GLY A 112 -3.79 2.29 -14.71
C GLY A 112 -4.29 3.61 -14.14
N CYS A 113 -3.70 4.15 -13.06
CA CYS A 113 -3.94 5.54 -12.66
C CYS A 113 -3.37 6.49 -13.72
N LYS A 114 -4.07 7.57 -13.97
CA LYS A 114 -3.58 8.62 -14.87
C LYS A 114 -2.54 9.49 -14.18
N PRO A 115 -1.50 9.94 -14.90
CA PRO A 115 -0.50 10.85 -14.33
C PRO A 115 -1.10 12.11 -13.70
N GLU A 116 -2.17 12.63 -14.29
CA GLU A 116 -2.90 13.80 -13.80
C GLU A 116 -3.57 13.54 -12.45
N GLU A 117 -4.14 12.34 -12.23
CA GLU A 117 -4.74 11.95 -10.95
C GLU A 117 -3.69 11.89 -9.85
N ILE A 118 -2.48 11.39 -10.18
CA ILE A 118 -1.34 11.35 -9.24
C ILE A 118 -0.93 12.77 -8.84
N VAL A 119 -0.85 13.68 -9.80
CA VAL A 119 -0.53 15.10 -9.52
C VAL A 119 -1.60 15.74 -8.65
N GLU A 120 -2.88 15.53 -8.94
CA GLU A 120 -3.99 16.13 -8.19
C GLU A 120 -4.01 15.69 -6.72
N VAL A 121 -3.78 14.40 -6.42
CA VAL A 121 -3.73 13.95 -5.01
C VAL A 121 -2.52 14.50 -4.26
N ILE A 122 -1.38 14.71 -4.94
CA ILE A 122 -0.20 15.35 -4.35
C ILE A 122 -0.47 16.84 -4.07
N LEU A 123 -1.11 17.55 -5.02
CA LEU A 123 -1.49 18.96 -4.85
C LEU A 123 -2.46 19.14 -3.67
N GLN A 124 -3.41 18.22 -3.49
CA GLN A 124 -4.33 18.24 -2.35
C GLN A 124 -3.57 18.20 -1.02
N MET A 125 -2.43 17.54 -0.94
CA MET A 125 -1.62 17.47 0.28
C MET A 125 -1.01 18.83 0.68
N ALA A 126 -0.95 19.82 -0.22
CA ALA A 126 -0.58 21.18 0.17
C ALA A 126 -1.53 21.76 1.21
N VAL A 127 -2.82 21.37 1.18
CA VAL A 127 -3.84 21.83 2.14
C VAL A 127 -3.67 21.15 3.50
N TYR A 128 -3.40 19.85 3.54
CA TYR A 128 -3.43 19.05 4.77
C TYR A 128 -2.06 18.80 5.39
N ALA A 129 -0.98 18.86 4.59
CA ALA A 129 0.40 18.59 5.05
C ALA A 129 1.37 19.75 4.73
N GLY A 130 0.88 20.82 4.12
CA GLY A 130 1.64 22.01 3.77
C GLY A 130 2.42 21.93 2.45
N PHE A 131 2.78 23.10 1.93
CA PHE A 131 3.50 23.23 0.66
C PHE A 131 4.82 22.46 0.59
N PRO A 132 5.66 22.38 1.63
CA PRO A 132 6.90 21.61 1.55
C PRO A 132 6.68 20.14 1.22
N SER A 133 5.70 19.49 1.84
CA SER A 133 5.34 18.09 1.57
C SER A 133 4.85 17.89 0.14
N ALA A 134 3.98 18.78 -0.36
CA ALA A 134 3.49 18.73 -1.73
C ALA A 134 4.62 18.97 -2.75
N LEU A 135 5.52 19.93 -2.50
CA LEU A 135 6.68 20.18 -3.38
C LEU A 135 7.59 18.97 -3.48
N ASN A 136 7.86 18.28 -2.35
CA ASN A 136 8.62 17.04 -2.33
C ASN A 136 7.90 15.94 -3.12
N GLY A 137 6.58 15.83 -2.98
CA GLY A 137 5.76 14.88 -3.73
C GLY A 137 5.79 15.13 -5.23
N ILE A 138 5.65 16.38 -5.67
CA ILE A 138 5.77 16.76 -7.08
C ILE A 138 7.19 16.47 -7.63
N GLY A 139 8.23 16.67 -6.81
CA GLY A 139 9.60 16.29 -7.15
C GLY A 139 9.71 14.79 -7.43
N ALA A 140 9.16 13.95 -6.55
CA ALA A 140 9.12 12.49 -6.71
C ALA A 140 8.36 12.06 -7.98
N ALA A 141 7.19 12.67 -8.22
CA ALA A 141 6.40 12.39 -9.41
C ALA A 141 7.14 12.76 -10.70
N ARG A 142 7.80 13.92 -10.73
CA ARG A 142 8.60 14.36 -11.88
C ARG A 142 9.70 13.36 -12.24
N GLU A 143 10.41 12.83 -11.24
CA GLU A 143 11.45 11.84 -11.47
C GLU A 143 10.90 10.53 -12.05
N VAL A 144 9.78 10.04 -11.52
CA VAL A 144 9.14 8.81 -12.03
C VAL A 144 8.62 9.03 -13.45
N PHE A 145 7.93 10.13 -13.69
CA PHE A 145 7.40 10.46 -15.02
C PHE A 145 8.50 10.61 -16.06
N ALA A 146 9.61 11.27 -15.70
CA ALA A 146 10.77 11.39 -16.59
C ALA A 146 11.34 10.01 -16.97
N LYS A 147 11.48 9.09 -16.01
CA LYS A 147 11.95 7.73 -16.27
C LYS A 147 11.00 6.95 -17.19
N ARG A 148 9.70 7.23 -17.12
CA ARG A 148 8.66 6.63 -17.95
C ARG A 148 8.42 7.33 -19.28
N GLY A 149 9.09 8.46 -19.55
CA GLY A 149 8.87 9.28 -20.74
C GLY A 149 7.50 9.96 -20.76
N ILE A 150 6.86 10.10 -19.60
CA ILE A 150 5.54 10.74 -19.47
C ILE A 150 5.73 12.24 -19.40
N LYS A 151 5.00 12.97 -20.26
CA LYS A 151 4.91 14.43 -20.24
C LYS A 151 3.51 14.84 -19.85
N ILE A 152 3.38 15.64 -18.79
CA ILE A 152 2.11 16.26 -18.41
C ILE A 152 2.06 17.63 -19.07
N ALA A 153 0.98 17.90 -19.79
CA ALA A 153 0.73 19.23 -20.32
C ALA A 153 0.48 20.19 -19.14
N ALA A 154 1.11 21.37 -19.19
CA ALA A 154 0.75 22.43 -18.27
C ALA A 154 -0.73 22.77 -18.45
N ARG A 155 -1.46 22.94 -17.34
CA ARG A 155 -2.85 23.43 -17.40
C ARG A 155 -2.85 24.81 -18.08
N THR A 156 -3.59 24.90 -19.16
CA THR A 156 -3.77 26.18 -19.90
C THR A 156 -5.03 26.92 -19.44
N ASP A 157 -5.94 26.24 -18.70
CA ASP A 157 -7.17 26.84 -18.25
C ASP A 157 -6.98 27.52 -16.89
N PRO A 158 -7.49 28.75 -16.69
CA PRO A 158 -7.56 29.39 -15.39
C PRO A 158 -8.42 28.54 -14.44
N ALA A 159 -7.84 28.14 -13.33
CA ALA A 159 -8.46 27.17 -12.42
C ALA A 159 -9.76 27.68 -11.74
N VAL A 160 -10.04 28.98 -11.76
CA VAL A 160 -11.27 29.62 -11.24
C VAL A 160 -11.53 30.89 -12.03
N PRO A 161 -12.73 31.11 -12.59
CA PRO A 161 -13.12 32.42 -13.10
C PRO A 161 -13.08 33.44 -11.95
N PRO A 162 -12.74 34.71 -12.21
CA PRO A 162 -12.78 35.76 -11.19
C PRO A 162 -14.18 35.77 -10.56
N GLN A 163 -14.24 35.62 -9.22
CA GLN A 163 -15.50 35.84 -8.52
C GLN A 163 -15.87 37.30 -8.66
N GLU A 164 -16.96 37.59 -9.33
CA GLU A 164 -17.54 38.93 -9.31
C GLU A 164 -17.87 39.31 -7.87
N THR A 165 -17.09 40.22 -7.32
CA THR A 165 -17.39 40.85 -6.04
C THR A 165 -18.67 41.65 -6.21
N ARG A 166 -19.76 41.21 -5.56
CA ARG A 166 -20.95 42.01 -5.33
C ARG A 166 -20.72 42.96 -4.18
#